data_3ddd333889710e804aedb51143f7276d
#
_entry.id   3ddd333889710e804aedb51143f7276d
#
_cell.length_a   1.000
_cell.length_b   1.000
_cell.length_c   1.000
_cell.angle_alpha   90.00
_cell.angle_beta   90.00
_cell.angle_gamma   90.00
#
_symmetry.space_group_name_H-M   'P 1'
#
loop_
_entity.id
_entity.type
_entity.pdbx_description
1 polymer ?
#
loop_
_entity_poly.entity_id
_entity_poly.type
_entity_poly.pdbx_seq_one_letter_code
_entity_poly.pdbx_strand_id
1 'polypeptide(L)'
;MNLLKPLTLLATSSILVLTGCVTDPYTGQQKASKTAMYGLGGAAACGAIGALTHGGKGARNAALACGAVGAGVGGYMDYQEAKLRESLKNTDVQVSREGNQIKLTMPSAVTFATNSATLSSPAMDSLNKAAETLVQYPETTVTVAGHTDSTGNDS
;
A
#
# COMPACT_ATOMS: atom_id res chain seq x y z
N MET A 1 5.99 -26.85 -37.76
CA MET A 1 5.72 -27.10 -36.32
C MET A 1 6.44 -26.02 -35.53
N ASN A 2 5.65 -25.15 -34.86
CA ASN A 2 6.08 -23.83 -34.44
C ASN A 2 6.76 -23.81 -33.04
N LEU A 3 8.10 -23.96 -33.05
CA LEU A 3 8.91 -23.77 -31.81
C LEU A 3 8.96 -22.32 -31.32
N LEU A 4 8.50 -21.34 -32.10
CA LEU A 4 8.51 -19.91 -31.73
C LEU A 4 7.41 -19.51 -30.76
N LYS A 5 6.30 -20.27 -30.64
CA LYS A 5 5.18 -19.95 -29.78
C LYS A 5 5.48 -20.00 -28.26
N PRO A 6 6.28 -20.97 -27.75
CA PRO A 6 6.61 -20.95 -26.31
C PRO A 6 7.61 -19.86 -25.92
N LEU A 7 8.45 -19.39 -26.85
CA LEU A 7 9.44 -18.36 -26.55
C LEU A 7 8.83 -16.98 -26.37
N THR A 8 7.78 -16.64 -27.12
CA THR A 8 7.05 -15.37 -26.98
C THR A 8 6.24 -15.30 -25.69
N LEU A 9 5.68 -16.43 -25.21
CA LEU A 9 4.97 -16.52 -23.95
C LEU A 9 5.91 -16.36 -22.73
N LEU A 10 7.14 -16.84 -22.80
CA LEU A 10 8.15 -16.65 -21.77
C LEU A 10 8.67 -15.20 -21.70
N ALA A 11 8.80 -14.54 -22.85
CA ALA A 11 9.27 -13.15 -22.91
C ALA A 11 8.23 -12.16 -22.36
N THR A 12 6.93 -12.40 -22.58
CA THR A 12 5.86 -11.55 -22.05
C THR A 12 5.66 -11.72 -20.53
N SER A 13 5.95 -12.92 -19.99
CA SER A 13 5.90 -13.17 -18.53
C SER A 13 7.00 -12.44 -17.77
N SER A 14 8.17 -12.24 -18.38
CA SER A 14 9.31 -11.55 -17.75
C SER A 14 9.09 -10.04 -17.61
N ILE A 15 8.31 -9.41 -18.49
CA ILE A 15 8.03 -7.96 -18.45
C ILE A 15 7.08 -7.59 -17.32
N LEU A 16 6.14 -8.46 -16.94
CA LEU A 16 5.19 -8.22 -15.85
C LEU A 16 5.84 -8.21 -14.46
N VAL A 17 6.99 -8.86 -14.28
CA VAL A 17 7.70 -8.90 -12.98
C VAL A 17 8.46 -7.59 -12.70
N LEU A 18 8.88 -6.87 -13.75
CA LEU A 18 9.64 -5.62 -13.58
C LEU A 18 8.78 -4.42 -13.13
N THR A 19 7.47 -4.45 -13.30
CA THR A 19 6.57 -3.34 -12.92
C THR A 19 6.01 -3.46 -11.50
N GLY A 20 6.35 -4.52 -10.78
CA GLY A 20 5.84 -4.80 -9.45
C GLY A 20 6.57 -4.10 -8.29
N CYS A 21 7.62 -3.35 -8.56
CA CYS A 21 8.38 -2.63 -7.53
C CYS A 21 8.03 -1.15 -7.53
N VAL A 22 7.74 -0.62 -6.35
CA VAL A 22 7.52 0.81 -6.10
C VAL A 22 8.65 1.30 -5.22
N THR A 23 9.25 2.43 -5.59
CA THR A 23 10.29 3.07 -4.77
C THR A 23 9.62 3.90 -3.67
N ASP A 24 9.99 3.64 -2.44
CA ASP A 24 9.56 4.46 -1.30
C ASP A 24 10.24 5.84 -1.39
N PRO A 25 9.48 6.94 -1.48
CA PRO A 25 10.03 8.27 -1.72
C PRO A 25 10.82 8.82 -0.51
N TYR A 26 10.68 8.25 0.68
CA TYR A 26 11.39 8.69 1.89
C TYR A 26 12.66 7.90 2.16
N THR A 27 12.65 6.61 1.85
CA THR A 27 13.80 5.72 2.14
C THR A 27 14.60 5.37 0.90
N GLY A 28 14.08 5.64 -0.30
CA GLY A 28 14.66 5.21 -1.57
C GLY A 28 14.65 3.69 -1.78
N GLN A 29 14.08 2.93 -0.84
CA GLN A 29 14.03 1.47 -0.93
C GLN A 29 12.96 1.03 -1.92
N GLN A 30 13.30 0.03 -2.72
CA GLN A 30 12.34 -0.63 -3.58
C GLN A 30 11.52 -1.65 -2.77
N LYS A 31 10.21 -1.46 -2.77
CA LYS A 31 9.25 -2.39 -2.15
C LYS A 31 8.35 -2.98 -3.24
N ALA A 32 7.96 -4.24 -3.08
CA ALA A 32 6.96 -4.82 -3.96
C ALA A 32 5.62 -4.09 -3.79
N SER A 33 4.96 -3.72 -4.89
CA SER A 33 3.62 -3.14 -4.84
C SER A 33 2.63 -4.16 -4.26
N LYS A 34 1.60 -3.69 -3.58
CA LYS A 34 0.55 -4.59 -3.06
C LYS A 34 -0.20 -5.28 -4.18
N THR A 35 -0.39 -4.60 -5.30
CA THR A 35 -0.94 -5.20 -6.52
C THR A 35 -0.14 -6.44 -6.95
N ALA A 36 1.19 -6.34 -7.00
CA ALA A 36 2.05 -7.47 -7.36
C ALA A 36 2.04 -8.56 -6.29
N MET A 37 2.14 -8.18 -5.02
CA MET A 37 2.21 -9.14 -3.92
C MET A 37 0.91 -9.94 -3.77
N TYR A 38 -0.25 -9.30 -3.78
CA TYR A 38 -1.53 -9.99 -3.68
C TYR A 38 -1.94 -10.68 -4.98
N GLY A 39 -1.61 -10.09 -6.14
CA GLY A 39 -1.89 -10.71 -7.43
C GLY A 39 -1.09 -12.00 -7.62
N LEU A 40 0.22 -11.97 -7.42
CA LEU A 40 1.09 -13.14 -7.56
C LEU A 40 0.86 -14.14 -6.43
N GLY A 41 0.72 -13.68 -5.18
CA GLY A 41 0.45 -14.54 -4.04
C GLY A 41 -0.89 -15.27 -4.16
N GLY A 42 -1.95 -14.57 -4.56
CA GLY A 42 -3.25 -15.15 -4.83
C GLY A 42 -3.21 -16.16 -5.98
N ALA A 43 -2.55 -15.81 -7.08
CA ALA A 43 -2.37 -16.71 -8.22
C ALA A 43 -1.62 -17.99 -7.85
N ALA A 44 -0.54 -17.88 -7.07
CA ALA A 44 0.25 -19.04 -6.64
C ALA A 44 -0.53 -19.97 -5.72
N ALA A 45 -1.18 -19.43 -4.69
CA ALA A 45 -1.95 -20.21 -3.72
C ALA A 45 -3.11 -20.95 -4.38
N CYS A 46 -3.96 -20.23 -5.15
CA CYS A 46 -5.11 -20.85 -5.81
C CYS A 46 -4.69 -21.77 -6.96
N GLY A 47 -3.59 -21.45 -7.66
CA GLY A 47 -3.04 -22.30 -8.71
C GLY A 47 -2.60 -23.65 -8.16
N ALA A 48 -1.95 -23.69 -7.00
CA ALA A 48 -1.56 -24.92 -6.34
C ALA A 48 -2.79 -25.79 -5.96
N ILE A 49 -3.81 -25.17 -5.35
CA ILE A 49 -5.06 -25.88 -5.00
C ILE A 49 -5.77 -26.38 -6.26
N GLY A 50 -5.86 -25.55 -7.30
CA GLY A 50 -6.48 -25.90 -8.58
C GLY A 50 -5.77 -27.06 -9.29
N ALA A 51 -4.43 -27.14 -9.15
CA ALA A 51 -3.64 -28.26 -9.68
C ALA A 51 -3.99 -29.58 -9.02
N LEU A 52 -4.15 -29.57 -7.70
CA LEU A 52 -4.48 -30.76 -6.91
C LEU A 52 -5.88 -31.30 -7.21
N THR A 53 -6.84 -30.40 -7.50
CA THR A 53 -8.24 -30.77 -7.69
C THR A 53 -8.61 -31.09 -9.15
N HIS A 54 -8.09 -30.35 -10.11
CA HIS A 54 -8.51 -30.41 -11.51
C HIS A 54 -7.31 -30.43 -12.50
N GLY A 55 -6.10 -30.74 -12.03
CA GLY A 55 -4.89 -30.82 -12.84
C GLY A 55 -4.49 -29.46 -13.46
N GLY A 56 -3.74 -29.49 -14.57
CA GLY A 56 -3.17 -28.28 -15.16
C GLY A 56 -4.16 -27.22 -15.64
N LYS A 57 -5.38 -27.64 -16.08
CA LYS A 57 -6.43 -26.69 -16.47
C LYS A 57 -7.03 -25.99 -15.23
N GLY A 58 -7.24 -26.73 -14.16
CA GLY A 58 -7.69 -26.20 -12.87
C GLY A 58 -6.67 -25.23 -12.26
N ALA A 59 -5.39 -25.59 -12.28
CA ALA A 59 -4.32 -24.70 -11.84
C ALA A 59 -4.36 -23.33 -12.51
N ARG A 60 -4.44 -23.32 -13.85
CA ARG A 60 -4.46 -22.08 -14.64
C ARG A 60 -5.70 -21.22 -14.34
N ASN A 61 -6.88 -21.81 -14.34
CA ASN A 61 -8.12 -21.08 -14.14
C ASN A 61 -8.20 -20.50 -12.70
N ALA A 62 -7.82 -21.29 -11.70
CA ALA A 62 -7.78 -20.84 -10.30
C ALA A 62 -6.71 -19.74 -10.09
N ALA A 63 -5.52 -19.89 -10.68
CA ALA A 63 -4.47 -18.87 -10.61
C ALA A 63 -4.91 -17.54 -11.23
N LEU A 64 -5.58 -17.57 -12.39
CA LEU A 64 -6.08 -16.37 -13.04
C LEU A 64 -7.19 -15.68 -12.22
N ALA A 65 -8.15 -16.42 -11.70
CA ALA A 65 -9.24 -15.87 -10.91
C ALA A 65 -8.72 -15.22 -9.61
N CYS A 66 -7.92 -15.94 -8.80
CA CYS A 66 -7.42 -15.40 -7.53
C CYS A 66 -6.33 -14.33 -7.74
N GLY A 67 -5.55 -14.43 -8.80
CA GLY A 67 -4.57 -13.41 -9.16
C GLY A 67 -5.24 -12.09 -9.53
N ALA A 68 -6.33 -12.12 -10.29
CA ALA A 68 -7.09 -10.93 -10.66
C ALA A 68 -7.74 -10.26 -9.44
N VAL A 69 -8.36 -11.04 -8.55
CA VAL A 69 -8.94 -10.53 -7.30
C VAL A 69 -7.86 -9.94 -6.39
N GLY A 70 -6.75 -10.65 -6.19
CA GLY A 70 -5.65 -10.17 -5.37
C GLY A 70 -5.00 -8.90 -5.92
N ALA A 71 -4.83 -8.81 -7.24
CA ALA A 71 -4.32 -7.60 -7.90
C ALA A 71 -5.30 -6.42 -7.74
N GLY A 72 -6.61 -6.67 -7.81
CA GLY A 72 -7.64 -5.64 -7.59
C GLY A 72 -7.59 -5.05 -6.18
N VAL A 73 -7.53 -5.91 -5.16
CA VAL A 73 -7.41 -5.47 -3.76
C VAL A 73 -6.09 -4.72 -3.53
N GLY A 74 -4.96 -5.26 -4.01
CA GLY A 74 -3.67 -4.61 -3.91
C GLY A 74 -3.64 -3.25 -4.61
N GLY A 75 -4.21 -3.17 -5.81
CA GLY A 75 -4.30 -1.92 -6.57
C GLY A 75 -5.12 -0.84 -5.89
N TYR A 76 -6.23 -1.22 -5.26
CA TYR A 76 -7.04 -0.30 -4.47
C TYR A 76 -6.23 0.29 -3.31
N MET A 77 -5.48 -0.55 -2.58
CA MET A 77 -4.63 -0.10 -1.48
C MET A 77 -3.47 0.80 -1.95
N ASP A 78 -2.84 0.45 -3.07
CA ASP A 78 -1.78 1.27 -3.67
C ASP A 78 -2.33 2.64 -4.13
N TYR A 79 -3.56 2.66 -4.65
CA TYR A 79 -4.24 3.89 -5.06
C TYR A 79 -4.58 4.80 -3.87
N GLN A 80 -5.11 4.25 -2.77
CA GLN A 80 -5.37 5.01 -1.54
C GLN A 80 -4.09 5.67 -1.00
N GLU A 81 -3.00 4.92 -0.94
CA GLU A 81 -1.71 5.43 -0.49
C GLU A 81 -1.20 6.56 -1.37
N ALA A 82 -1.28 6.38 -2.70
CA ALA A 82 -0.86 7.41 -3.66
C ALA A 82 -1.67 8.70 -3.51
N LYS A 83 -2.99 8.59 -3.28
CA LYS A 83 -3.86 9.75 -3.04
C LYS A 83 -3.52 10.48 -1.75
N LEU A 84 -3.27 9.77 -0.66
CA LEU A 84 -2.84 10.39 0.61
C LEU A 84 -1.48 11.08 0.46
N ARG A 85 -0.54 10.46 -0.23
CA ARG A 85 0.76 11.10 -0.52
C ARG A 85 0.63 12.36 -1.36
N GLU A 86 -0.27 12.35 -2.35
CA GLU A 86 -0.53 13.52 -3.20
C GLU A 86 -1.13 14.67 -2.40
N SER A 87 -2.16 14.40 -1.61
CA SER A 87 -2.85 15.42 -0.81
C SER A 87 -1.95 16.01 0.29
N LEU A 88 -1.00 15.24 0.80
CA LEU A 88 -0.08 15.64 1.87
C LEU A 88 1.32 16.06 1.39
N LYS A 89 1.56 16.10 0.08
CA LYS A 89 2.88 16.35 -0.52
C LYS A 89 3.57 17.64 -0.06
N ASN A 90 2.80 18.67 0.22
CA ASN A 90 3.31 19.98 0.67
C ASN A 90 3.07 20.21 2.16
N THR A 91 3.05 19.16 2.95
CA THR A 91 2.91 19.20 4.40
C THR A 91 4.08 18.46 5.05
N ASP A 92 4.28 18.69 6.35
CA ASP A 92 5.32 17.98 7.12
C ASP A 92 4.88 16.55 7.51
N VAL A 93 3.76 16.05 6.98
CA VAL A 93 3.25 14.72 7.26
C VAL A 93 3.95 13.67 6.40
N GLN A 94 4.56 12.70 7.04
CA GLN A 94 5.15 11.56 6.35
C GLN A 94 4.12 10.44 6.18
N VAL A 95 3.93 9.99 4.95
CA VAL A 95 3.05 8.87 4.61
C VAL A 95 3.91 7.63 4.36
N SER A 96 3.84 6.68 5.23
CA SER A 96 4.52 5.38 5.10
C SER A 96 3.51 4.24 5.14
N ARG A 97 3.90 3.10 4.60
CA ARG A 97 3.09 1.89 4.64
C ARG A 97 3.79 0.79 5.43
N GLU A 98 3.09 0.25 6.40
CA GLU A 98 3.52 -0.92 7.17
C GLU A 98 2.49 -2.04 7.00
N GLY A 99 2.85 -3.08 6.25
CA GLY A 99 1.92 -4.18 5.96
C GLY A 99 0.64 -3.71 5.25
N ASN A 100 -0.50 -3.87 5.87
CA ASN A 100 -1.83 -3.46 5.39
C ASN A 100 -2.30 -2.11 5.95
N GLN A 101 -1.44 -1.40 6.66
CA GLN A 101 -1.77 -0.12 7.28
C GLN A 101 -1.01 1.00 6.58
N ILE A 102 -1.67 2.14 6.42
CA ILE A 102 -1.04 3.39 6.02
C ILE A 102 -0.82 4.19 7.29
N LYS A 103 0.44 4.51 7.57
CA LYS A 103 0.86 5.28 8.73
C LYS A 103 1.15 6.71 8.31
N LEU A 104 0.45 7.63 8.94
CA LEU A 104 0.70 9.06 8.83
C LEU A 104 1.47 9.50 10.07
N THR A 105 2.68 10.01 9.90
CA THR A 105 3.52 10.48 11.00
C THR A 105 3.67 11.99 10.90
N MET A 106 3.26 12.68 11.96
CA MET A 106 3.40 14.13 12.09
C MET A 106 4.49 14.42 13.14
N PRO A 107 5.57 15.15 12.78
CA PRO A 107 6.57 15.55 13.76
C PRO A 107 5.96 16.44 14.85
N SER A 108 6.28 16.18 16.12
CA SER A 108 5.73 16.93 17.26
C SER A 108 6.03 18.44 17.20
N ALA A 109 7.19 18.81 16.66
CA ALA A 109 7.62 20.21 16.55
C ALA A 109 6.69 21.08 15.66
N VAL A 110 6.02 20.46 14.69
CA VAL A 110 5.05 21.15 13.82
C VAL A 110 3.61 20.92 14.23
N THR A 111 3.35 19.96 15.10
CA THR A 111 2.00 19.57 15.53
C THR A 111 1.50 20.41 16.68
N PHE A 112 2.34 20.65 17.69
CA PHE A 112 1.99 21.37 18.90
C PHE A 112 3.03 22.44 19.23
N ALA A 113 2.60 23.53 19.85
CA ALA A 113 3.52 24.48 20.47
C ALA A 113 4.06 23.89 21.78
N THR A 114 5.23 24.37 22.22
CA THR A 114 5.84 23.95 23.49
C THR A 114 4.86 24.14 24.66
N ASN A 115 4.70 23.14 25.51
CA ASN A 115 3.76 23.10 26.62
C ASN A 115 2.29 23.35 26.22
N SER A 116 1.87 22.95 25.03
CA SER A 116 0.53 23.15 24.54
C SER A 116 -0.06 21.86 23.97
N ALA A 117 -1.31 21.59 24.26
CA ALA A 117 -2.12 20.55 23.64
C ALA A 117 -2.92 21.08 22.42
N THR A 118 -2.78 22.36 22.09
CA THR A 118 -3.48 22.96 20.95
C THR A 118 -2.70 22.69 19.67
N LEU A 119 -3.40 22.16 18.67
CA LEU A 119 -2.83 21.92 17.33
C LEU A 119 -2.42 23.24 16.67
N SER A 120 -1.27 23.23 16.02
CA SER A 120 -0.84 24.34 15.19
C SER A 120 -1.72 24.48 13.94
N SER A 121 -1.78 25.66 13.31
CA SER A 121 -2.53 25.85 12.07
C SER A 121 -2.04 24.94 10.94
N PRO A 122 -0.72 24.74 10.70
CA PRO A 122 -0.24 23.80 9.71
C PRO A 122 -0.65 22.35 9.99
N ALA A 123 -0.69 21.94 11.27
CA ALA A 123 -1.15 20.61 11.64
C ALA A 123 -2.65 20.43 11.35
N MET A 124 -3.47 21.43 11.67
CA MET A 124 -4.90 21.40 11.36
C MET A 124 -5.15 21.31 9.85
N ASP A 125 -4.44 22.09 9.05
CA ASP A 125 -4.56 22.05 7.58
C ASP A 125 -4.16 20.68 7.03
N SER A 126 -3.11 20.07 7.56
CA SER A 126 -2.66 18.74 7.17
C SER A 126 -3.68 17.66 7.54
N LEU A 127 -4.26 17.74 8.75
CA LEU A 127 -5.31 16.82 9.19
C LEU A 127 -6.60 16.98 8.37
N ASN A 128 -6.99 18.20 8.01
CA ASN A 128 -8.14 18.44 7.14
C ASN A 128 -7.93 17.80 5.76
N LYS A 129 -6.77 17.97 5.13
CA LYS A 129 -6.44 17.33 3.85
C LYS A 129 -6.46 15.81 3.95
N ALA A 130 -5.92 15.25 5.03
CA ALA A 130 -5.99 13.81 5.27
C ALA A 130 -7.44 13.35 5.43
N ALA A 131 -8.25 14.07 6.20
CA ALA A 131 -9.66 13.76 6.43
C ALA A 131 -10.47 13.81 5.13
N GLU A 132 -10.30 14.84 4.30
CA GLU A 132 -10.96 14.95 2.98
C GLU A 132 -10.65 13.74 2.09
N THR A 133 -9.40 13.24 2.14
CA THR A 133 -9.03 12.04 1.40
C THR A 133 -9.68 10.80 2.03
N LEU A 134 -9.63 10.65 3.35
CA LEU A 134 -10.15 9.48 4.06
C LEU A 134 -11.68 9.33 3.96
N VAL A 135 -12.42 10.43 3.90
CA VAL A 135 -13.89 10.40 3.69
C VAL A 135 -14.27 9.71 2.38
N GLN A 136 -13.39 9.71 1.38
CA GLN A 136 -13.62 8.99 0.12
C GLN A 136 -13.48 7.46 0.27
N TYR A 137 -13.00 6.97 1.42
CA TYR A 137 -12.75 5.56 1.72
C TYR A 137 -13.44 5.12 3.01
N PRO A 138 -14.78 4.99 3.01
CA PRO A 138 -15.57 4.76 4.24
C PRO A 138 -15.26 3.43 4.94
N GLU A 139 -14.67 2.48 4.24
CA GLU A 139 -14.26 1.18 4.79
C GLU A 139 -12.94 1.26 5.60
N THR A 140 -12.33 2.45 5.71
CA THR A 140 -11.04 2.62 6.39
C THR A 140 -11.26 2.89 7.87
N THR A 141 -10.63 2.07 8.73
CA THR A 141 -10.56 2.33 10.17
C THR A 141 -9.36 3.22 10.47
N VAL A 142 -9.57 4.31 11.21
CA VAL A 142 -8.52 5.25 11.61
C VAL A 142 -8.21 5.06 13.09
N THR A 143 -6.93 4.84 13.40
CA THR A 143 -6.42 4.81 14.78
C THR A 143 -5.48 5.99 14.96
N VAL A 144 -5.72 6.80 15.99
CA VAL A 144 -4.88 7.94 16.34
C VAL A 144 -4.05 7.58 17.57
N ALA A 145 -2.72 7.68 17.46
CA ALA A 145 -1.79 7.49 18.56
C ALA A 145 -1.00 8.79 18.80
N GLY A 146 -1.07 9.31 20.01
CA GLY A 146 -0.26 10.44 20.45
C GLY A 146 0.87 9.96 21.33
N HIS A 147 2.06 10.51 21.13
CA HIS A 147 3.23 10.25 21.96
C HIS A 147 3.75 11.57 22.53
N THR A 148 4.03 11.59 23.81
CA THR A 148 4.74 12.69 24.49
C THR A 148 6.24 12.35 24.57
N ASP A 149 7.09 13.37 24.76
CA ASP A 149 8.48 13.17 25.11
C ASP A 149 8.62 12.71 26.59
N SER A 150 9.82 12.30 26.96
CA SER A 150 10.13 11.89 28.33
C SER A 150 10.47 13.07 29.27
N THR A 151 10.32 14.31 28.80
CA THR A 151 10.60 15.52 29.57
C THR A 151 9.31 16.04 30.19
N GLY A 152 9.10 15.76 31.46
CA GLY A 152 7.95 16.19 32.26
C GLY A 152 7.83 15.37 33.53
N ASN A 153 7.18 15.94 34.56
CA ASN A 153 6.82 15.16 35.73
C ASN A 153 5.51 14.46 35.46
N ASP A 154 5.42 13.17 35.80
CA ASP A 154 4.16 12.46 35.91
C ASP A 154 3.34 13.11 37.01
N SER A 155 2.36 13.92 36.64
CA SER A 155 1.42 14.57 37.55
C SER A 155 0.01 14.04 37.35
#